data_b08a27bd5bfaf03c0eb102fdd28931da
#
_entry.id   b08a27bd5bfaf03c0eb102fdd28931da
#
_cell.length_a   1.000
_cell.length_b   1.000
_cell.length_c   1.000
_cell.angle_alpha   90.00
_cell.angle_beta   90.00
_cell.angle_gamma   90.00
#
_symmetry.space_group_name_H-M   'P 1'
#
loop_
_entity.id
_entity.type
_entity.pdbx_description
1 polymer ?
#
loop_
_entity_poly.entity_id
_entity_poly.type
_entity_poly.pdbx_seq_one_letter_code
_entity_poly.pdbx_strand_id
1 'polypeptide(L)'
;MTGPDGEPLCIDVAVVGSLESGKVLLSSSGIHGVEGYPGSAIQLAVMDDLCKEEAFKDHAVIFVHIINPYGMAWWRRFNENNVDLNRNFLTRNQEYSGVPDGYEQIREFINPESPPPKKEKWFKLKALNLIRKYGFNNLKQWVAEGQYEYPKAIQYGGDCLQPGPDLLLNWLDKTLKDVKEIWAIDLHTGLGPSGYDTLLVSDCLLYTSDAADDSLR
;
A
#
# COMPACT_ATOMS: atom_id res chain seq x y z
N MET A 1 16.67 10.70 0.62
CA MET A 1 16.54 9.69 1.71
C MET A 1 17.75 8.79 1.71
N THR A 2 18.19 8.37 2.89
CA THR A 2 19.32 7.44 3.05
C THR A 2 18.90 6.25 3.91
N GLY A 3 19.47 5.10 3.60
CA GLY A 3 19.30 3.89 4.41
C GLY A 3 20.16 3.89 5.67
N PRO A 4 20.11 2.80 6.45
CA PRO A 4 20.83 2.67 7.74
C PRO A 4 22.34 2.85 7.62
N ASP A 5 22.94 2.45 6.51
CA ASP A 5 24.38 2.53 6.25
C ASP A 5 24.77 3.79 5.48
N GLY A 6 23.83 4.74 5.30
CA GLY A 6 24.05 6.00 4.58
C GLY A 6 23.92 5.89 3.05
N GLU A 7 23.54 4.74 2.54
CA GLU A 7 23.29 4.49 1.11
C GLU A 7 22.07 5.29 0.60
N PRO A 8 22.09 5.74 -0.66
CA PRO A 8 20.92 6.37 -1.26
C PRO A 8 19.81 5.34 -1.46
N LEU A 9 18.57 5.72 -1.13
CA LEU A 9 17.39 4.90 -1.36
C LEU A 9 16.73 5.28 -2.69
N CYS A 10 16.38 4.28 -3.48
CA CYS A 10 15.82 4.41 -4.83
C CYS A 10 14.50 3.65 -4.98
N ILE A 11 13.72 4.05 -5.95
CA ILE A 11 12.64 3.25 -6.53
C ILE A 11 13.21 2.70 -7.84
N ASP A 12 13.42 1.39 -7.90
CA ASP A 12 13.94 0.73 -9.10
C ASP A 12 12.79 0.26 -9.98
N VAL A 13 12.97 0.39 -11.30
CA VAL A 13 11.98 -0.05 -12.27
C VAL A 13 12.63 -0.93 -13.31
N ALA A 14 12.06 -2.10 -13.55
CA ALA A 14 12.44 -2.97 -14.65
C ALA A 14 11.28 -3.13 -15.63
N VAL A 15 11.60 -3.15 -16.93
CA VAL A 15 10.63 -3.35 -18.02
C VAL A 15 11.02 -4.57 -18.81
N VAL A 16 10.11 -5.52 -18.93
CA VAL A 16 10.24 -6.74 -19.76
C VAL A 16 9.22 -6.66 -20.87
N GLY A 17 9.64 -6.86 -22.12
CA GLY A 17 8.78 -6.76 -23.30
C GLY A 17 8.78 -5.38 -23.93
N SER A 18 7.76 -5.07 -24.76
CA SER A 18 7.70 -3.84 -25.53
C SER A 18 6.51 -2.95 -25.13
N LEU A 19 6.81 -1.72 -24.74
CA LEU A 19 5.78 -0.69 -24.45
C LEU A 19 5.02 -0.26 -25.73
N GLU A 20 5.60 -0.45 -26.91
CA GLU A 20 4.96 -0.14 -28.19
C GLU A 20 3.72 -1.01 -28.48
N SER A 21 3.59 -2.14 -27.78
CA SER A 21 2.42 -3.00 -27.86
C SER A 21 1.13 -2.31 -27.41
N GLY A 22 1.23 -1.27 -26.59
CA GLY A 22 0.13 -0.55 -26.00
C GLY A 22 -0.59 -1.28 -24.87
N LYS A 23 -0.05 -2.42 -24.40
CA LYS A 23 -0.58 -3.23 -23.30
C LYS A 23 0.48 -3.46 -22.24
N VAL A 24 0.17 -3.11 -21.00
CA VAL A 24 1.12 -3.16 -19.89
C VAL A 24 0.49 -3.83 -18.66
N LEU A 25 1.23 -4.75 -18.06
CA LEU A 25 1.02 -5.20 -16.69
C LEU A 25 2.00 -4.44 -15.78
N LEU A 26 1.49 -3.65 -14.86
CA LEU A 26 2.26 -2.99 -13.82
C LEU A 26 2.22 -3.83 -12.55
N SER A 27 3.37 -4.32 -12.12
CA SER A 27 3.54 -5.03 -10.85
C SER A 27 4.32 -4.15 -9.88
N SER A 28 3.68 -3.71 -8.81
CA SER A 28 4.33 -2.95 -7.74
C SER A 28 4.47 -3.77 -6.47
N SER A 29 5.35 -3.33 -5.58
CA SER A 29 5.54 -3.97 -4.28
C SER A 29 6.02 -2.97 -3.24
N GLY A 30 5.79 -3.32 -1.97
CA GLY A 30 6.34 -2.62 -0.83
C GLY A 30 5.87 -1.19 -0.64
N ILE A 31 4.62 -0.89 -0.97
CA ILE A 31 3.97 0.35 -0.54
C ILE A 31 3.97 0.46 0.99
N HIS A 32 3.81 -0.68 1.68
CA HIS A 32 4.18 -0.85 3.07
C HIS A 32 5.60 -1.44 3.11
N GLY A 33 6.58 -0.67 3.49
CA GLY A 33 8.00 -0.96 3.29
C GLY A 33 8.45 -2.39 3.60
N VAL A 34 8.13 -2.93 4.78
CA VAL A 34 8.54 -4.30 5.19
C VAL A 34 7.92 -5.40 4.31
N GLU A 35 6.81 -5.14 3.63
CA GLU A 35 6.17 -6.05 2.70
C GLU A 35 6.95 -6.17 1.37
N GLY A 36 7.91 -5.27 1.16
CA GLY A 36 8.81 -5.31 0.00
C GLY A 36 9.67 -6.55 -0.09
N TYR A 37 10.04 -7.18 1.03
CA TYR A 37 10.84 -8.40 1.00
C TYR A 37 10.14 -9.57 0.30
N PRO A 38 8.93 -10.00 0.70
CA PRO A 38 8.18 -10.99 -0.05
C PRO A 38 7.75 -10.50 -1.44
N GLY A 39 7.40 -9.22 -1.59
CA GLY A 39 7.09 -8.63 -2.89
C GLY A 39 8.25 -8.73 -3.87
N SER A 40 9.47 -8.41 -3.45
CA SER A 40 10.69 -8.57 -4.24
C SER A 40 10.91 -10.02 -4.67
N ALA A 41 10.73 -10.97 -3.74
CA ALA A 41 10.91 -12.39 -4.07
C ALA A 41 9.93 -12.86 -5.16
N ILE A 42 8.67 -12.44 -5.08
CA ILE A 42 7.65 -12.76 -6.08
C ILE A 42 8.00 -12.10 -7.42
N GLN A 43 8.33 -10.80 -7.43
CA GLN A 43 8.70 -10.08 -8.65
C GLN A 43 9.91 -10.70 -9.35
N LEU A 44 10.95 -11.09 -8.60
CA LEU A 44 12.14 -11.74 -9.15
C LEU A 44 11.81 -13.10 -9.75
N ALA A 45 10.97 -13.91 -9.10
CA ALA A 45 10.56 -15.22 -9.62
C ALA A 45 9.78 -15.07 -10.93
N VAL A 46 8.81 -14.15 -10.97
CA VAL A 46 8.04 -13.85 -12.18
C VAL A 46 8.95 -13.33 -13.29
N MET A 47 9.86 -12.42 -12.98
CA MET A 47 10.81 -11.85 -13.97
C MET A 47 11.71 -12.95 -14.56
N ASP A 48 12.22 -13.88 -13.74
CA ASP A 48 13.05 -15.00 -14.21
C ASP A 48 12.29 -15.92 -15.17
N ASP A 49 11.02 -16.20 -14.90
CA ASP A 49 10.17 -16.99 -15.79
C ASP A 49 9.86 -16.25 -17.09
N LEU A 50 9.51 -14.96 -17.02
CA LEU A 50 9.23 -14.13 -18.19
C LEU A 50 10.43 -14.00 -19.14
N CYS A 51 11.65 -13.89 -18.59
CA CYS A 51 12.88 -13.82 -19.38
C CYS A 51 13.21 -15.12 -20.13
N LYS A 52 12.65 -16.24 -19.72
CA LYS A 52 12.82 -17.55 -20.39
C LYS A 52 11.84 -17.75 -21.55
N GLU A 53 10.74 -17.02 -21.56
CA GLU A 53 9.69 -17.16 -22.57
C GLU A 53 9.84 -16.07 -23.65
N GLU A 54 9.91 -16.45 -24.92
CA GLU A 54 9.84 -15.51 -26.05
C GLU A 54 8.45 -14.83 -26.22
N ALA A 55 7.53 -15.09 -25.29
CA ALA A 55 6.10 -14.81 -25.42
C ALA A 55 5.69 -13.31 -25.28
N PHE A 56 6.62 -12.42 -24.89
CA PHE A 56 6.30 -11.05 -24.53
C PHE A 56 6.51 -10.00 -25.64
N LYS A 57 6.32 -10.37 -26.91
CA LYS A 57 6.42 -9.40 -28.02
C LYS A 57 5.22 -8.43 -28.07
N ASP A 58 4.05 -8.89 -27.59
CA ASP A 58 2.79 -8.16 -27.69
C ASP A 58 2.34 -7.46 -26.39
N HIS A 59 3.16 -7.51 -25.34
CA HIS A 59 2.86 -6.94 -24.04
C HIS A 59 4.15 -6.45 -23.38
N ALA A 60 4.01 -5.57 -22.39
CA ALA A 60 5.11 -5.26 -21.48
C ALA A 60 4.70 -5.54 -20.02
N VAL A 61 5.66 -5.95 -19.22
CA VAL A 61 5.53 -6.02 -17.77
C VAL A 61 6.49 -5.03 -17.15
N ILE A 62 5.96 -4.16 -16.30
CA ILE A 62 6.73 -3.18 -15.53
C ILE A 62 6.75 -3.65 -14.09
N PHE A 63 7.92 -3.85 -13.54
CA PHE A 63 8.15 -4.14 -12.13
C PHE A 63 8.61 -2.87 -11.43
N VAL A 64 7.89 -2.43 -10.41
CA VAL A 64 8.28 -1.31 -9.54
C VAL A 64 8.72 -1.87 -8.20
N HIS A 65 10.01 -1.70 -7.90
CA HIS A 65 10.64 -2.11 -6.66
C HIS A 65 11.48 -0.94 -6.13
N ILE A 66 11.11 -0.35 -5.11
CA ILE A 66 10.02 -0.50 -4.14
C ILE A 66 9.37 0.86 -3.90
N ILE A 67 8.04 0.91 -3.74
CA ILE A 67 7.34 2.20 -3.58
C ILE A 67 7.77 2.93 -2.30
N ASN A 68 8.07 2.20 -1.23
CA ASN A 68 8.54 2.74 0.05
C ASN A 68 9.94 2.21 0.42
N PRO A 69 11.00 2.70 -0.22
CA PRO A 69 12.35 2.24 0.05
C PRO A 69 12.81 2.56 1.48
N TYR A 70 12.37 3.68 2.05
CA TYR A 70 12.64 3.99 3.45
C TYR A 70 12.05 2.95 4.39
N GLY A 71 10.77 2.64 4.23
CA GLY A 71 10.12 1.66 5.06
C GLY A 71 10.75 0.28 4.97
N MET A 72 11.19 -0.16 3.78
CA MET A 72 11.93 -1.42 3.63
C MET A 72 13.27 -1.39 4.35
N ALA A 73 14.09 -0.38 4.10
CA ALA A 73 15.43 -0.27 4.68
C ALA A 73 15.42 -0.16 6.22
N TRP A 74 14.43 0.52 6.77
CA TRP A 74 14.30 0.76 8.21
C TRP A 74 13.31 -0.18 8.92
N TRP A 75 12.87 -1.25 8.26
CA TRP A 75 11.93 -2.25 8.81
C TRP A 75 10.62 -1.65 9.30
N ARG A 76 10.08 -0.67 8.56
CA ARG A 76 8.86 0.04 8.90
C ARG A 76 7.76 -0.19 7.86
N ARG A 77 6.51 -0.05 8.30
CA ARG A 77 5.35 0.01 7.42
C ARG A 77 5.29 1.34 6.66
N PHE A 78 5.47 2.44 7.39
CA PHE A 78 5.30 3.81 6.91
C PHE A 78 6.59 4.37 6.33
N ASN A 79 6.49 5.49 5.61
CA ASN A 79 7.64 6.22 5.09
C ASN A 79 8.35 7.04 6.20
N GLU A 80 9.34 7.84 5.86
CA GLU A 80 10.12 8.70 6.76
C GLU A 80 9.27 9.74 7.49
N ASN A 81 8.15 10.17 6.90
CA ASN A 81 7.21 11.14 7.46
C ASN A 81 6.07 10.48 8.26
N ASN A 82 6.20 9.19 8.58
CA ASN A 82 5.14 8.39 9.21
C ASN A 82 3.87 8.27 8.38
N VAL A 83 3.95 8.46 7.07
CA VAL A 83 2.80 8.36 6.16
C VAL A 83 2.60 6.92 5.71
N ASP A 84 1.38 6.43 5.79
CA ASP A 84 0.93 5.22 5.10
C ASP A 84 0.74 5.54 3.62
N LEU A 85 1.69 5.12 2.80
CA LEU A 85 1.65 5.43 1.36
C LEU A 85 0.43 4.81 0.67
N ASN A 86 -0.15 3.74 1.21
CA ASN A 86 -1.40 3.16 0.70
C ASN A 86 -2.64 4.02 1.05
N ARG A 87 -2.46 5.16 1.72
CA ARG A 87 -3.46 6.20 1.97
C ARG A 87 -3.09 7.53 1.34
N ASN A 88 -1.97 7.58 0.62
CA ASN A 88 -1.41 8.81 0.07
C ASN A 88 -1.70 9.02 -1.42
N PHE A 89 -2.05 7.98 -2.19
CA PHE A 89 -2.46 8.08 -3.58
C PHE A 89 -3.93 8.49 -3.69
N LEU A 90 -4.21 9.76 -3.41
CA LEU A 90 -5.57 10.29 -3.52
C LEU A 90 -5.92 10.66 -4.97
N THR A 91 -7.19 10.50 -5.33
CA THR A 91 -7.71 11.00 -6.58
C THR A 91 -7.82 12.52 -6.56
N ARG A 92 -7.92 13.16 -7.74
CA ARG A 92 -8.00 14.63 -7.86
C ARG A 92 -9.14 15.30 -7.06
N ASN A 93 -10.15 14.53 -6.69
CA ASN A 93 -11.33 15.04 -5.97
C ASN A 93 -11.27 14.75 -4.46
N GLN A 94 -10.20 14.14 -3.98
CA GLN A 94 -10.00 13.82 -2.56
C GLN A 94 -8.98 14.78 -1.95
N GLU A 95 -9.20 15.13 -0.69
CA GLU A 95 -8.34 16.02 0.07
C GLU A 95 -7.58 15.24 1.15
N TYR A 96 -6.37 15.71 1.46
CA TYR A 96 -5.57 15.20 2.59
C TYR A 96 -6.10 15.77 3.91
N SER A 97 -7.35 15.46 4.23
CA SER A 97 -8.03 16.00 5.42
C SER A 97 -9.04 15.01 5.99
N GLY A 98 -9.35 15.18 7.26
CA GLY A 98 -10.39 14.43 7.96
C GLY A 98 -9.94 13.12 8.62
N VAL A 99 -10.86 12.58 9.38
CA VAL A 99 -10.74 11.29 10.09
C VAL A 99 -12.05 10.52 9.92
N PRO A 100 -12.03 9.18 10.00
CA PRO A 100 -13.25 8.38 10.05
C PRO A 100 -14.13 8.78 11.25
N ASP A 101 -15.45 8.74 11.07
CA ASP A 101 -16.44 9.22 12.07
C ASP A 101 -16.22 8.70 13.50
N GLY A 102 -15.73 7.49 13.63
CA GLY A 102 -15.49 6.86 14.92
C GLY A 102 -14.03 6.85 15.39
N TYR A 103 -13.10 7.43 14.62
CA TYR A 103 -11.68 7.37 14.93
C TYR A 103 -11.33 8.01 16.28
N GLU A 104 -11.94 9.15 16.60
CA GLU A 104 -11.72 9.84 17.87
C GLU A 104 -12.04 8.99 19.10
N GLN A 105 -13.05 8.11 19.02
CA GLN A 105 -13.45 7.24 20.12
C GLN A 105 -12.41 6.16 20.44
N ILE A 106 -11.52 5.86 19.50
CA ILE A 106 -10.50 4.81 19.65
C ILE A 106 -9.08 5.36 19.58
N ARG A 107 -8.89 6.62 19.19
CA ARG A 107 -7.59 7.24 18.94
C ARG A 107 -6.60 7.02 20.08
N GLU A 108 -6.97 7.34 21.31
CA GLU A 108 -6.08 7.18 22.47
C GLU A 108 -5.75 5.70 22.77
N PHE A 109 -6.66 4.79 22.45
CA PHE A 109 -6.44 3.37 22.64
C PHE A 109 -5.44 2.80 21.65
N ILE A 110 -5.52 3.21 20.38
CA ILE A 110 -4.65 2.73 19.30
C ILE A 110 -3.35 3.52 19.16
N ASN A 111 -3.32 4.78 19.65
CA ASN A 111 -2.14 5.67 19.63
C ASN A 111 -1.85 6.22 21.03
N PRO A 112 -1.39 5.39 21.97
CA PRO A 112 -1.03 5.87 23.30
C PRO A 112 0.13 6.86 23.23
N GLU A 113 0.07 7.96 23.98
CA GLU A 113 1.12 9.00 24.02
C GLU A 113 2.47 8.49 24.52
N SER A 114 2.46 7.43 25.33
CA SER A 114 3.66 6.76 25.84
C SER A 114 3.68 5.30 25.42
N PRO A 115 4.88 4.71 25.26
CA PRO A 115 4.99 3.29 24.96
C PRO A 115 4.21 2.46 25.99
N PRO A 116 3.42 1.48 25.56
CA PRO A 116 2.66 0.65 26.47
C PRO A 116 3.63 -0.12 27.39
N PRO A 117 3.31 -0.26 28.68
CA PRO A 117 4.13 -1.05 29.59
C PRO A 117 4.24 -2.50 29.09
N LYS A 118 5.40 -3.14 29.30
CA LYS A 118 5.68 -4.53 28.83
C LYS A 118 4.58 -5.54 29.15
N LYS A 119 3.73 -5.26 30.15
CA LYS A 119 2.53 -6.04 30.49
C LYS A 119 1.40 -5.08 30.82
N GLU A 120 0.66 -4.66 29.80
CA GLU A 120 -0.58 -3.92 30.02
C GLU A 120 -1.69 -4.89 30.44
N LYS A 121 -1.96 -4.94 31.74
CA LYS A 121 -2.94 -5.89 32.35
C LYS A 121 -4.38 -5.68 31.86
N TRP A 122 -4.72 -4.47 31.46
CA TRP A 122 -6.10 -4.08 31.12
C TRP A 122 -6.40 -3.96 29.63
N PHE A 123 -5.39 -4.18 28.77
CA PHE A 123 -5.55 -4.05 27.31
C PHE A 123 -6.73 -4.87 26.76
N LYS A 124 -6.78 -6.16 27.13
CA LYS A 124 -7.85 -7.06 26.65
C LYS A 124 -9.25 -6.62 27.12
N LEU A 125 -9.36 -6.11 28.35
CA LEU A 125 -10.64 -5.62 28.88
C LEU A 125 -11.06 -4.33 28.21
N LYS A 126 -10.12 -3.40 27.95
CA LYS A 126 -10.39 -2.18 27.20
C LYS A 126 -10.81 -2.51 25.78
N ALA A 127 -10.09 -3.40 25.08
CA ALA A 127 -10.44 -3.85 23.75
C ALA A 127 -11.83 -4.50 23.69
N LEU A 128 -12.13 -5.40 24.63
CA LEU A 128 -13.45 -6.05 24.71
C LEU A 128 -14.58 -5.04 24.96
N ASN A 129 -14.33 -4.03 25.80
CA ASN A 129 -15.31 -2.97 26.04
C ASN A 129 -15.57 -2.13 24.79
N LEU A 130 -14.52 -1.80 24.03
CA LEU A 130 -14.66 -1.09 22.74
C LEU A 130 -15.44 -1.93 21.72
N ILE A 131 -15.12 -3.23 21.61
CA ILE A 131 -15.84 -4.15 20.73
C ILE A 131 -17.32 -4.23 21.12
N ARG A 132 -17.60 -4.32 22.42
CA ARG A 132 -19.00 -4.37 22.91
C ARG A 132 -19.74 -3.06 22.63
N LYS A 133 -19.07 -1.92 22.72
CA LYS A 133 -19.68 -0.59 22.57
C LYS A 133 -19.91 -0.23 21.11
N TYR A 134 -18.95 -0.51 20.23
CA TYR A 134 -18.96 -0.02 18.86
C TYR A 134 -19.11 -1.12 17.80
N GLY A 135 -18.95 -2.39 18.17
CA GLY A 135 -18.91 -3.52 17.25
C GLY A 135 -17.53 -3.70 16.60
N PHE A 136 -17.19 -4.95 16.33
CA PHE A 136 -15.87 -5.28 15.75
C PHE A 136 -15.68 -4.72 14.34
N ASN A 137 -16.71 -4.78 13.49
CA ASN A 137 -16.63 -4.32 12.10
C ASN A 137 -16.39 -2.81 12.02
N ASN A 138 -17.11 -2.02 12.82
CA ASN A 138 -16.88 -0.57 12.85
C ASN A 138 -15.47 -0.21 13.31
N LEU A 139 -14.97 -0.89 14.36
CA LEU A 139 -13.61 -0.67 14.85
C LEU A 139 -12.57 -1.03 13.78
N LYS A 140 -12.76 -2.15 13.08
CA LYS A 140 -11.89 -2.57 11.97
C LYS A 140 -11.90 -1.52 10.85
N GLN A 141 -13.07 -1.03 10.47
CA GLN A 141 -13.23 -0.03 9.44
C GLN A 141 -12.54 1.28 9.82
N TRP A 142 -12.80 1.84 10.99
CA TRP A 142 -12.20 3.10 11.46
C TRP A 142 -10.67 3.06 11.51
N VAL A 143 -10.08 1.89 11.83
CA VAL A 143 -8.63 1.73 11.74
C VAL A 143 -8.16 1.58 10.31
N ALA A 144 -8.91 0.86 9.45
CA ALA A 144 -8.48 0.54 8.10
C ALA A 144 -8.59 1.71 7.11
N GLU A 145 -9.58 2.60 7.27
CA GLU A 145 -9.82 3.73 6.36
C GLU A 145 -8.66 4.73 6.30
N GLY A 146 -7.88 4.84 7.37
CA GLY A 146 -6.81 5.82 7.47
C GLY A 146 -7.32 7.17 7.99
N GLN A 147 -6.41 8.13 8.17
CA GLN A 147 -6.72 9.46 8.71
C GLN A 147 -5.67 10.49 8.28
N TYR A 148 -6.02 11.78 8.29
CA TYR A 148 -5.17 12.86 7.79
C TYR A 148 -4.94 13.99 8.82
N GLU A 149 -5.42 13.85 10.05
CA GLU A 149 -5.33 14.91 11.08
C GLU A 149 -4.21 14.66 12.11
N TYR A 150 -3.77 13.41 12.27
CA TYR A 150 -2.83 13.04 13.33
C TYR A 150 -1.52 12.46 12.76
N PRO A 151 -0.50 13.31 12.47
CA PRO A 151 0.73 12.87 11.80
C PRO A 151 1.56 11.84 12.58
N LYS A 152 1.40 11.77 13.90
CA LYS A 152 2.12 10.82 14.76
C LYS A 152 1.34 9.53 15.00
N ALA A 153 0.11 9.45 14.56
CA ALA A 153 -0.76 8.29 14.74
C ALA A 153 -0.58 7.27 13.61
N ILE A 154 -1.08 6.06 13.84
CA ILE A 154 -1.09 5.00 12.81
C ILE A 154 -2.04 5.38 11.67
N GLN A 155 -1.79 4.83 10.48
CA GLN A 155 -2.59 5.02 9.26
C GLN A 155 -2.73 6.49 8.83
N TYR A 156 -1.71 7.32 9.12
CA TYR A 156 -1.67 8.69 8.64
C TYR A 156 -1.44 8.73 7.13
N GLY A 157 -2.34 9.34 6.40
CA GLY A 157 -2.31 9.41 4.93
C GLY A 157 -1.48 10.56 4.36
N GLY A 158 -0.91 11.41 5.23
CA GLY A 158 -0.16 12.61 4.81
C GLY A 158 -1.01 13.86 4.75
N ASP A 159 -0.37 14.99 4.52
CA ASP A 159 -0.96 16.32 4.26
C ASP A 159 -0.80 16.75 2.80
N CYS A 160 -0.02 15.98 2.04
CA CYS A 160 0.20 16.15 0.61
C CYS A 160 0.73 14.85 0.01
N LEU A 161 0.77 14.80 -1.33
CA LEU A 161 1.42 13.69 -2.04
C LEU A 161 2.90 13.60 -1.65
N GLN A 162 3.33 12.44 -1.20
CA GLN A 162 4.69 12.24 -0.74
C GLN A 162 5.69 12.14 -1.90
N PRO A 163 6.98 12.48 -1.69
CA PRO A 163 7.97 12.52 -2.77
C PRO A 163 8.15 11.21 -3.54
N GLY A 164 8.10 10.05 -2.87
CA GLY A 164 8.20 8.75 -3.52
C GLY A 164 7.05 8.49 -4.50
N PRO A 165 5.80 8.52 -4.05
CA PRO A 165 4.61 8.50 -4.90
C PRO A 165 4.63 9.52 -6.04
N ASP A 166 5.02 10.76 -5.78
CA ASP A 166 5.10 11.80 -6.81
C ASP A 166 6.09 11.46 -7.91
N LEU A 167 7.30 11.00 -7.55
CA LEU A 167 8.30 10.54 -8.50
C LEU A 167 7.79 9.38 -9.36
N LEU A 168 7.14 8.39 -8.74
CA LEU A 168 6.59 7.24 -9.44
C LEU A 168 5.48 7.66 -10.41
N LEU A 169 4.51 8.46 -9.96
CA LEU A 169 3.41 8.93 -10.81
C LEU A 169 3.93 9.75 -11.99
N ASN A 170 4.89 10.65 -11.78
CA ASN A 170 5.50 11.43 -12.84
C ASN A 170 6.26 10.56 -13.86
N TRP A 171 6.87 9.48 -13.42
CA TRP A 171 7.55 8.52 -14.30
C TRP A 171 6.51 7.70 -15.10
N LEU A 172 5.46 7.20 -14.44
CA LEU A 172 4.39 6.46 -15.09
C LEU A 172 3.67 7.30 -16.14
N ASP A 173 3.32 8.54 -15.83
CA ASP A 173 2.65 9.46 -16.76
C ASP A 173 3.45 9.67 -18.06
N LYS A 174 4.75 9.84 -17.94
CA LYS A 174 5.66 10.00 -19.10
C LYS A 174 5.82 8.70 -19.89
N THR A 175 5.95 7.58 -19.17
CA THR A 175 6.28 6.28 -19.79
C THR A 175 5.07 5.63 -20.43
N LEU A 176 3.89 5.80 -19.83
CA LEU A 176 2.66 5.12 -20.23
C LEU A 176 1.72 6.00 -21.07
N LYS A 177 2.13 7.18 -21.49
CA LYS A 177 1.30 8.16 -22.24
C LYS A 177 0.64 7.58 -23.49
N ASP A 178 1.30 6.65 -24.17
CA ASP A 178 0.84 6.04 -25.43
C ASP A 178 0.27 4.61 -25.21
N VAL A 179 0.25 4.14 -23.97
CA VAL A 179 -0.30 2.83 -23.57
C VAL A 179 -1.83 2.91 -23.55
N LYS A 180 -2.48 1.89 -24.12
CA LYS A 180 -3.95 1.84 -24.27
C LYS A 180 -4.63 1.04 -23.17
N GLU A 181 -3.93 0.05 -22.64
CA GLU A 181 -4.46 -0.90 -21.66
C GLU A 181 -3.43 -1.15 -20.58
N ILE A 182 -3.81 -0.90 -19.32
CA ILE A 182 -2.95 -1.08 -18.16
C ILE A 182 -3.68 -1.94 -17.14
N TRP A 183 -3.03 -3.03 -16.74
CA TRP A 183 -3.42 -3.85 -15.61
C TRP A 183 -2.41 -3.60 -14.49
N ALA A 184 -2.89 -3.29 -13.30
CA ALA A 184 -2.01 -3.01 -12.16
C ALA A 184 -2.26 -4.02 -11.04
N ILE A 185 -1.17 -4.58 -10.50
CA ILE A 185 -1.18 -5.48 -9.34
C ILE A 185 -0.18 -4.94 -8.34
N ASP A 186 -0.65 -4.66 -7.13
CA ASP A 186 0.21 -4.29 -6.00
C ASP A 186 0.31 -5.45 -5.01
N LEU A 187 1.55 -5.86 -4.70
CA LEU A 187 1.83 -7.02 -3.86
C LEU A 187 1.84 -6.62 -2.39
N HIS A 188 0.91 -7.17 -1.64
CA HIS A 188 0.76 -6.99 -0.20
C HIS A 188 0.90 -8.28 0.57
N THR A 189 1.10 -8.16 1.89
CA THR A 189 1.04 -9.27 2.84
C THR A 189 0.09 -8.94 3.98
N GLY A 190 -0.35 -9.98 4.71
CA GLY A 190 -1.10 -9.82 5.96
C GLY A 190 -2.62 -9.92 5.86
N LEU A 191 -3.16 -10.17 4.66
CA LEU A 191 -4.59 -10.46 4.47
C LEU A 191 -4.82 -11.90 4.00
N GLY A 192 -6.01 -12.41 4.28
CA GLY A 192 -6.42 -13.75 3.88
C GLY A 192 -5.91 -14.88 4.79
N PRO A 193 -6.39 -16.12 4.56
CA PRO A 193 -5.91 -17.31 5.26
C PRO A 193 -4.46 -17.63 4.88
N SER A 194 -3.69 -18.18 5.83
CA SER A 194 -2.31 -18.59 5.55
C SER A 194 -2.24 -19.63 4.43
N GLY A 195 -1.39 -19.38 3.43
CA GLY A 195 -1.20 -20.27 2.29
C GLY A 195 -2.22 -20.11 1.16
N TYR A 196 -3.05 -19.09 1.22
CA TYR A 196 -4.00 -18.74 0.15
C TYR A 196 -3.77 -17.31 -0.32
N ASP A 197 -3.72 -17.13 -1.63
CA ASP A 197 -3.72 -15.82 -2.24
C ASP A 197 -5.11 -15.18 -2.12
N THR A 198 -5.12 -13.89 -1.83
CA THR A 198 -6.36 -13.10 -1.72
C THR A 198 -6.25 -11.92 -2.67
N LEU A 199 -7.10 -11.88 -3.68
CA LEU A 199 -7.17 -10.76 -4.60
C LEU A 199 -8.16 -9.73 -4.04
N LEU A 200 -7.66 -8.52 -3.76
CA LEU A 200 -8.50 -7.35 -3.49
C LEU A 200 -8.66 -6.58 -4.79
N VAL A 201 -9.90 -6.43 -5.22
CA VAL A 201 -10.23 -5.62 -6.39
C VAL A 201 -10.80 -4.31 -5.87
N SER A 202 -10.12 -3.20 -6.15
CA SER A 202 -10.68 -1.87 -5.93
C SER A 202 -11.47 -1.45 -7.15
N ASP A 203 -12.64 -0.84 -6.94
CA ASP A 203 -13.43 -0.28 -8.02
C ASP A 203 -12.62 0.74 -8.81
N CYS A 204 -12.33 0.40 -10.05
CA CYS A 204 -11.91 1.41 -10.99
C CYS A 204 -13.17 2.18 -11.42
N LEU A 205 -13.14 3.50 -11.32
CA LEU A 205 -14.27 4.42 -11.57
C LEU A 205 -14.97 4.27 -12.93
N LEU A 206 -14.57 3.34 -13.78
CA LEU A 206 -15.11 3.15 -15.12
C LEU A 206 -15.86 1.83 -15.32
N TYR A 207 -15.65 0.83 -14.47
CA TYR A 207 -16.34 -0.46 -14.58
C TYR A 207 -16.47 -1.09 -13.19
N THR A 208 -17.62 -0.91 -12.56
CA THR A 208 -17.99 -1.69 -11.38
C THR A 208 -18.23 -3.13 -11.82
N SER A 209 -17.36 -4.05 -11.45
CA SER A 209 -17.71 -5.45 -11.47
C SER A 209 -18.38 -5.80 -10.16
N ASP A 210 -19.54 -6.46 -10.21
CA ASP A 210 -20.27 -6.94 -9.02
C ASP A 210 -19.43 -7.82 -8.07
N ALA A 211 -18.25 -8.26 -8.53
CA ALA A 211 -17.31 -9.05 -7.75
C ALA A 211 -16.60 -8.28 -6.61
N ALA A 212 -16.54 -6.94 -6.68
CA ALA A 212 -15.90 -6.14 -5.63
C ALA A 212 -16.75 -6.07 -4.35
N ASP A 213 -18.07 -6.16 -4.47
CA ASP A 213 -19.01 -6.05 -3.35
C ASP A 213 -19.04 -7.31 -2.47
N ASP A 214 -18.69 -8.48 -3.01
CA ASP A 214 -18.66 -9.75 -2.26
C ASP A 214 -17.39 -9.95 -1.43
N SER A 215 -16.30 -9.19 -1.68
CA SER A 215 -15.04 -9.33 -0.93
C SER A 215 -15.01 -8.49 0.36
N LEU A 216 -16.00 -7.61 0.57
CA LEU A 216 -16.14 -6.74 1.76
C LEU A 216 -17.25 -7.19 2.73
N ARG A 217 -17.89 -8.32 2.47
CA ARG A 217 -18.92 -8.90 3.36
C ARG A 217 -18.37 -9.96 4.29
#